data_5915dac17d5b03a4e82e659d45a0f160
#
_entry.id   5915dac17d5b03a4e82e659d45a0f160
#
_cell.length_a   1.000
_cell.length_b   1.000
_cell.length_c   1.000
_cell.angle_alpha   90.00
_cell.angle_beta   90.00
_cell.angle_gamma   90.00
#
_symmetry.space_group_name_H-M   'P 1'
#
loop_
_entity.id
_entity.type
_entity.pdbx_description
1 polymer ?
#
loop_
_entity_poly.entity_id
_entity_poly.type
_entity_poly.pdbx_seq_one_letter_code
_entity_poly.pdbx_strand_id
1 'polypeptide(L)'
;MNSLVISYELSNDGGQALVRQGLAAAIRAYGIWAHITDSCWAIKTECTAVEVRDALLKLLRSSDRLFVVQTVHIAAWNNVMCRNEWLKENI
;
A
#
# COMPACT_ATOMS: atom_id res chain seq x y z
N MET A 1 -11.18 -12.76 -1.04
CA MET A 1 -9.94 -11.97 -1.14
C MET A 1 -9.70 -11.19 0.14
N ASN A 2 -8.42 -10.94 0.43
CA ASN A 2 -8.03 -10.13 1.57
C ASN A 2 -7.96 -8.66 1.16
N SER A 3 -8.40 -7.78 2.06
CA SER A 3 -8.22 -6.34 1.91
C SER A 3 -7.04 -5.93 2.78
N LEU A 4 -5.99 -5.42 2.17
CA LEU A 4 -4.75 -5.05 2.85
C LEU A 4 -4.48 -3.56 2.72
N VAL A 5 -3.96 -2.97 3.78
CA VAL A 5 -3.48 -1.59 3.76
C VAL A 5 -1.97 -1.61 3.84
N ILE A 6 -1.33 -0.86 2.94
CA ILE A 6 0.12 -0.77 2.80
C ILE A 6 0.52 0.65 3.14
N SER A 7 1.37 0.80 4.14
CA SER A 7 1.90 2.09 4.55
C SER A 7 3.42 2.03 4.57
N TYR A 8 4.08 3.07 4.09
CA TYR A 8 5.54 3.11 4.08
C TYR A 8 6.07 4.50 4.36
N GLU A 9 7.30 4.54 4.79
CA GLU A 9 8.05 5.78 4.97
C GLU A 9 9.44 5.57 4.35
N LEU A 10 9.77 6.39 3.36
CA LEU A 10 11.02 6.25 2.63
C LEU A 10 12.07 7.21 3.17
N SER A 11 13.31 6.73 3.28
CA SER A 11 14.42 7.54 3.73
C SER A 11 14.66 8.69 2.77
N ASN A 12 14.89 9.88 3.32
CA ASN A 12 15.11 11.10 2.55
C ASN A 12 16.61 11.27 2.24
N ASP A 13 17.18 10.34 1.46
CA ASP A 13 18.61 10.29 1.15
C ASP A 13 18.91 10.52 -0.33
N GLY A 14 17.92 11.02 -1.08
CA GLY A 14 18.08 11.32 -2.50
C GLY A 14 17.62 10.21 -3.44
N GLY A 15 17.41 8.98 -2.94
CA GLY A 15 16.97 7.85 -3.77
C GLY A 15 15.49 7.52 -3.67
N GLN A 16 14.74 8.26 -2.85
CA GLN A 16 13.36 7.91 -2.55
C GLN A 16 12.41 8.01 -3.73
N ALA A 17 12.67 8.85 -4.70
CA ALA A 17 11.79 9.02 -5.86
C ALA A 17 11.71 7.74 -6.69
N LEU A 18 12.85 7.08 -6.94
CA LEU A 18 12.88 5.82 -7.69
C LEU A 18 12.23 4.69 -6.90
N VAL A 19 12.48 4.63 -5.60
CA VAL A 19 11.85 3.62 -4.73
C VAL A 19 10.35 3.81 -4.72
N ARG A 20 9.87 5.05 -4.62
CA ARG A 20 8.43 5.36 -4.63
C ARG A 20 7.78 4.92 -5.94
N GLN A 21 8.43 5.17 -7.08
CA GLN A 21 7.92 4.75 -8.38
C GLN A 21 7.83 3.22 -8.48
N GLY A 22 8.85 2.52 -8.01
CA GLY A 22 8.89 1.06 -8.01
C GLY A 22 7.79 0.46 -7.14
N LEU A 23 7.59 1.02 -5.94
CA LEU A 23 6.52 0.59 -5.03
C LEU A 23 5.15 0.81 -5.67
N ALA A 24 4.91 1.98 -6.23
CA ALA A 24 3.63 2.30 -6.87
C ALA A 24 3.33 1.32 -8.00
N ALA A 25 4.31 1.02 -8.84
CA ALA A 25 4.13 0.06 -9.93
C ALA A 25 3.82 -1.35 -9.41
N ALA A 26 4.54 -1.79 -8.38
CA ALA A 26 4.32 -3.12 -7.78
C ALA A 26 2.95 -3.21 -7.11
N ILE A 27 2.51 -2.18 -6.43
CA ILE A 27 1.21 -2.15 -5.77
C ILE A 27 0.08 -2.17 -6.80
N ARG A 28 0.19 -1.38 -7.86
CA ARG A 28 -0.80 -1.37 -8.94
C ARG A 28 -0.89 -2.71 -9.66
N ALA A 29 0.21 -3.47 -9.69
CA ALA A 29 0.23 -4.78 -10.34
C ALA A 29 -0.67 -5.81 -9.65
N TYR A 30 -1.12 -5.56 -8.41
CA TYR A 30 -2.12 -6.42 -7.77
C TYR A 30 -3.49 -6.32 -8.43
N GLY A 31 -3.74 -5.30 -9.23
CA GLY A 31 -4.95 -5.17 -10.04
C GLY A 31 -6.06 -4.38 -9.37
N ILE A 32 -6.41 -4.69 -8.15
CA ILE A 32 -7.44 -3.97 -7.37
C ILE A 32 -6.73 -3.15 -6.31
N TRP A 33 -6.65 -1.85 -6.52
CA TRP A 33 -5.86 -0.97 -5.65
C TRP A 33 -6.50 0.41 -5.51
N ALA A 34 -6.13 1.11 -4.45
CA ALA A 34 -6.45 2.52 -4.27
C ALA A 34 -5.26 3.22 -3.61
N HIS A 35 -4.93 4.39 -4.09
CA HIS A 35 -3.93 5.27 -3.48
C HIS A 35 -4.66 6.17 -2.50
N ILE A 36 -4.49 5.93 -1.21
CA ILE A 36 -5.30 6.57 -0.16
C ILE A 36 -4.69 7.92 0.25
N THR A 37 -3.40 7.92 0.57
CA THR A 37 -2.59 9.11 0.84
C THR A 37 -1.23 8.89 0.21
N ASP A 38 -0.35 9.87 0.24
CA ASP A 38 0.95 9.81 -0.44
C ASP A 38 1.71 8.51 -0.23
N SER A 39 1.74 8.01 1.00
CA SER A 39 2.50 6.82 1.37
C SER A 39 1.62 5.70 1.87
N CYS A 40 0.33 5.72 1.54
CA CYS A 40 -0.62 4.72 2.00
C CYS A 40 -1.51 4.28 0.84
N TRP A 41 -1.59 2.96 0.67
CA TRP A 41 -2.38 2.31 -0.37
C TRP A 41 -3.25 1.23 0.23
N ALA A 42 -4.30 0.86 -0.47
CA ALA A 42 -5.08 -0.32 -0.18
C ALA A 42 -5.12 -1.21 -1.42
N ILE A 43 -5.11 -2.52 -1.19
CA ILE A 43 -5.26 -3.50 -2.28
C ILE A 43 -6.24 -4.58 -1.85
N LYS A 44 -6.77 -5.28 -2.84
CA LYS A 44 -7.54 -6.48 -2.63
C LYS A 44 -6.85 -7.63 -3.36
N THR A 45 -6.50 -8.70 -2.64
CA THR A 45 -5.66 -9.76 -3.18
C THR A 45 -5.90 -11.07 -2.44
N GLU A 46 -5.56 -12.19 -3.10
CA GLU A 46 -5.54 -13.50 -2.46
C GLU A 46 -4.30 -13.68 -1.57
N CYS A 47 -3.30 -12.82 -1.72
CA CYS A 47 -2.07 -12.89 -0.93
C CYS A 47 -2.32 -12.49 0.52
N THR A 48 -1.48 -13.02 1.42
CA THR A 48 -1.48 -12.62 2.82
C THR A 48 -0.66 -11.35 3.03
N ALA A 49 -0.81 -10.73 4.19
CA ALA A 49 -0.01 -9.56 4.55
C ALA A 49 1.49 -9.88 4.54
N VAL A 50 1.87 -11.09 5.00
CA VAL A 50 3.27 -11.53 5.00
C VAL A 50 3.80 -11.63 3.58
N GLU A 51 3.03 -12.23 2.67
CA GLU A 51 3.44 -12.39 1.28
C GLU A 51 3.63 -11.03 0.59
N VAL A 52 2.72 -10.09 0.82
CA VAL A 52 2.82 -8.75 0.24
C VAL A 52 4.02 -8.01 0.82
N ARG A 53 4.21 -8.07 2.15
CA ARG A 53 5.38 -7.47 2.81
C ARG A 53 6.67 -8.00 2.18
N ASP A 54 6.80 -9.31 2.06
CA ASP A 54 8.02 -9.94 1.55
C ASP A 54 8.29 -9.54 0.10
N ALA A 55 7.26 -9.44 -0.72
CA ALA A 55 7.41 -9.00 -2.10
C ALA A 55 7.87 -7.54 -2.18
N LEU A 56 7.29 -6.65 -1.38
CA LEU A 56 7.62 -5.23 -1.42
C LEU A 56 8.98 -4.93 -0.78
N LEU A 57 9.41 -5.71 0.20
CA LEU A 57 10.73 -5.53 0.84
C LEU A 57 11.87 -5.60 -0.17
N LYS A 58 11.71 -6.35 -1.25
CA LYS A 58 12.73 -6.45 -2.30
C LYS A 58 13.00 -5.13 -3.01
N LEU A 59 12.07 -4.20 -2.92
CA LEU A 59 12.15 -2.89 -3.56
C LEU A 59 12.64 -1.81 -2.60
N LEU A 60 12.74 -2.11 -1.31
CA LEU A 60 13.06 -1.16 -0.27
C LEU A 60 14.54 -1.22 0.11
N ARG A 61 15.02 -0.09 0.63
CA ARG A 61 16.36 0.03 1.20
C ARG A 61 16.27 -0.27 2.70
N SER A 62 17.42 -0.54 3.34
CA SER A 62 17.46 -0.95 4.74
C SER A 62 16.88 0.09 5.71
N SER A 63 16.90 1.36 5.34
CA SER A 63 16.37 2.45 6.16
C SER A 63 14.92 2.81 5.87
N ASP A 64 14.31 2.19 4.86
CA ASP A 64 12.91 2.41 4.55
C ASP A 64 12.02 1.60 5.48
N ARG A 65 10.83 2.12 5.76
CA ARG A 65 9.86 1.49 6.66
C ARG A 65 8.64 1.01 5.88
N LEU A 66 8.11 -0.14 6.29
CA LEU A 66 6.95 -0.74 5.63
C LEU A 66 6.03 -1.37 6.67
N PHE A 67 4.72 -1.14 6.51
CA PHE A 67 3.69 -1.72 7.35
C PHE A 67 2.56 -2.23 6.46
N VAL A 68 2.21 -3.51 6.61
CA VAL A 68 1.12 -4.13 5.85
C VAL A 68 0.15 -4.76 6.85
N VAL A 69 -1.11 -4.40 6.76
CA VAL A 69 -2.13 -4.89 7.68
C VAL A 69 -3.35 -5.33 6.90
N GLN A 70 -3.99 -6.41 7.36
CA GLN A 70 -5.27 -6.87 6.82
C GLN A 70 -6.40 -6.19 7.56
N THR A 71 -7.38 -5.67 6.82
CA THR A 71 -8.55 -5.00 7.39
C THR A 71 -9.70 -5.98 7.58
N VAL A 72 -10.63 -5.61 8.47
CA VAL A 72 -11.84 -6.40 8.75
C VAL A 72 -13.11 -5.56 8.54
N HIS A 73 -13.08 -4.70 7.53
CA HIS A 73 -14.23 -3.87 7.10
C HIS A 73 -14.65 -2.80 8.12
N ILE A 74 -13.77 -2.44 9.04
CA ILE A 74 -14.01 -1.34 9.98
C ILE A 74 -12.97 -0.26 9.68
N ALA A 75 -13.43 0.86 9.12
CA ALA A 75 -12.54 1.95 8.73
C ALA A 75 -13.28 3.27 8.73
N ALA A 76 -12.53 4.34 8.91
CA ALA A 76 -13.02 5.69 8.76
C ALA A 76 -11.97 6.50 8.01
N TRP A 77 -12.42 7.47 7.22
CA TRP A 77 -11.50 8.27 6.43
C TRP A 77 -12.05 9.66 6.19
N ASN A 78 -11.17 10.57 5.84
CA ASN A 78 -11.50 11.94 5.51
C ASN A 78 -10.50 12.48 4.49
N ASN A 79 -11.01 13.07 3.43
CA ASN A 79 -10.20 13.77 2.43
C ASN A 79 -9.10 12.89 1.82
N VAL A 80 -9.44 11.63 1.53
CA VAL A 80 -8.51 10.69 0.89
C VAL A 80 -8.37 10.99 -0.59
N MET A 81 -7.30 10.48 -1.20
CA MET A 81 -6.98 10.70 -2.61
C MET A 81 -7.85 9.83 -3.53
N CYS A 82 -8.24 8.66 -3.07
CA CYS A 82 -9.08 7.75 -3.86
C CYS A 82 -10.57 8.08 -3.70
N ARG A 83 -11.41 7.39 -4.48
CA ARG A 83 -12.86 7.58 -4.42
C ARG A 83 -13.42 6.91 -3.16
N ASN A 84 -14.37 7.59 -2.52
CA ASN A 84 -15.05 7.05 -1.33
C ASN A 84 -15.73 5.70 -1.63
N GLU A 85 -16.30 5.57 -2.82
CA GLU A 85 -17.00 4.34 -3.23
C GLU A 85 -16.06 3.14 -3.25
N TRP A 86 -14.81 3.35 -3.69
CA TRP A 86 -13.82 2.29 -3.68
C TRP A 86 -13.60 1.76 -2.26
N LEU A 87 -13.43 2.67 -1.30
CA LEU A 87 -13.21 2.30 0.10
C LEU A 87 -14.42 1.60 0.68
N LYS A 88 -15.64 2.10 0.42
CA LYS A 88 -16.85 1.45 0.91
C LYS A 88 -17.01 0.03 0.41
N GLU A 89 -16.62 -0.23 -0.82
CA GLU A 89 -16.80 -1.54 -1.45
C GLU A 89 -15.68 -2.53 -1.09
N ASN A 90 -14.46 -2.05 -0.84
CA ASN A 90 -13.29 -2.91 -0.81
C ASN A 90 -12.56 -2.98 0.54
N ILE A 91 -12.77 -2.01 1.43
CA ILE A 91 -12.05 -1.99 2.71
C ILE A 91 -12.90 -2.61 3.86
#